data_65099060a239c60e4d04b9912c25dcc2
#
_entry.id   65099060a239c60e4d04b9912c25dcc2
#
_cell.length_a   1.000
_cell.length_b   1.000
_cell.length_c   1.000
_cell.angle_alpha   90.00
_cell.angle_beta   90.00
_cell.angle_gamma   90.00
#
_symmetry.space_group_name_H-M   'P 1'
#
loop_
_entity.id
_entity.type
_entity.pdbx_description
1 polymer ?
#
loop_
_entity_poly.entity_id
_entity_poly.type
_entity_poly.pdbx_seq_one_letter_code
_entity_poly.pdbx_strand_id
1 'polypeptide(L)'
;MNATEKIAVSADCISASIGKHSILHSITLPLAAGRWTSIVGPNGAGKSTLLKVLAGLLPVQSGRVTLNGRALHDWPARERARQMAWLGQNEAAADDLTALDVALLGRLPHQGWLQPPSAADHAAAEAALRQT
;
A
#
# COMPACT_ATOMS: atom_id res chain seq x y z
N MET A 1 -25.38 -7.09 -18.36
CA MET A 1 -24.04 -7.69 -18.60
C MET A 1 -23.05 -6.94 -17.71
N ASN A 2 -22.61 -7.59 -16.67
CA ASN A 2 -21.62 -6.97 -15.77
C ASN A 2 -20.28 -6.90 -16.50
N ALA A 3 -19.82 -5.69 -16.79
CA ALA A 3 -18.42 -5.47 -17.14
C ALA A 3 -17.60 -6.12 -16.03
N THR A 4 -16.69 -7.03 -16.37
CA THR A 4 -15.84 -7.72 -15.41
C THR A 4 -15.09 -6.66 -14.60
N GLU A 5 -15.48 -6.46 -13.36
CA GLU A 5 -14.90 -5.43 -12.51
C GLU A 5 -13.40 -5.72 -12.35
N LYS A 6 -12.56 -4.78 -12.77
CA LYS A 6 -11.10 -4.95 -12.71
C LYS A 6 -10.66 -4.99 -11.25
N ILE A 7 -10.05 -6.08 -10.84
CA ILE A 7 -9.49 -6.22 -9.48
C ILE A 7 -8.09 -5.59 -9.44
N ALA A 8 -7.91 -4.62 -8.56
CA ALA A 8 -6.62 -3.97 -8.35
C ALA A 8 -5.73 -4.77 -7.40
N VAL A 9 -6.29 -5.18 -6.26
CA VAL A 9 -5.59 -6.01 -5.25
C VAL A 9 -6.50 -7.16 -4.87
N SER A 10 -5.98 -8.36 -4.74
CA SER A 10 -6.73 -9.46 -4.12
C SER A 10 -5.89 -10.21 -3.09
N ALA A 11 -6.56 -10.62 -2.05
CA ALA A 11 -6.08 -11.64 -1.11
C ALA A 11 -6.81 -12.94 -1.41
N ASP A 12 -6.09 -14.05 -1.43
CA ASP A 12 -6.62 -15.38 -1.65
C ASP A 12 -6.18 -16.32 -0.54
N CYS A 13 -7.11 -16.68 0.35
CA CYS A 13 -6.92 -17.55 1.52
C CYS A 13 -5.69 -17.16 2.37
N ILE A 14 -5.44 -15.86 2.55
CA ILE A 14 -4.26 -15.40 3.28
C ILE A 14 -4.39 -15.63 4.77
N SER A 15 -3.30 -16.10 5.39
CA SER A 15 -3.12 -16.13 6.84
C SER A 15 -1.82 -15.40 7.19
N ALA A 16 -1.82 -14.71 8.33
CA ALA A 16 -0.65 -13.95 8.78
C ALA A 16 -0.58 -13.90 10.31
N SER A 17 0.65 -13.82 10.82
CA SER A 17 0.94 -13.74 12.26
C SER A 17 1.87 -12.58 12.57
N ILE A 18 1.80 -12.10 13.80
CA ILE A 18 2.77 -11.18 14.40
C ILE A 18 3.44 -11.91 15.55
N GLY A 19 4.73 -12.18 15.40
CA GLY A 19 5.47 -13.05 16.33
C GLY A 19 4.82 -14.46 16.36
N LYS A 20 4.41 -14.91 17.53
CA LYS A 20 3.76 -16.22 17.72
C LYS A 20 2.23 -16.19 17.63
N HIS A 21 1.63 -15.01 17.45
CA HIS A 21 0.17 -14.83 17.44
C HIS A 21 -0.36 -14.80 16.02
N SER A 22 -1.21 -15.78 15.68
CA SER A 22 -1.95 -15.77 14.41
C SER A 22 -3.04 -14.71 14.48
N ILE A 23 -3.05 -13.80 13.52
CA ILE A 23 -3.95 -12.64 13.47
C ILE A 23 -4.98 -12.77 12.34
N LEU A 24 -4.53 -13.22 11.17
CA LEU A 24 -5.40 -13.41 10.01
C LEU A 24 -5.54 -14.89 9.71
N HIS A 25 -6.77 -15.33 9.47
CA HIS A 25 -7.12 -16.72 9.25
C HIS A 25 -7.89 -16.86 7.94
N SER A 26 -7.22 -17.34 6.90
CA SER A 26 -7.82 -17.67 5.60
C SER A 26 -8.73 -16.57 5.01
N ILE A 27 -8.22 -15.33 4.96
CA ILE A 27 -8.96 -14.20 4.41
C ILE A 27 -8.92 -14.23 2.89
N THR A 28 -10.09 -14.14 2.26
CA THR A 28 -10.25 -13.94 0.82
C THR A 28 -10.99 -12.64 0.58
N LEU A 29 -10.36 -11.70 -0.14
CA LEU A 29 -10.88 -10.34 -0.35
C LEU A 29 -10.41 -9.79 -1.70
N PRO A 30 -11.32 -9.59 -2.67
CA PRO A 30 -11.04 -8.83 -3.87
C PRO A 30 -11.27 -7.33 -3.62
N LEU A 31 -10.36 -6.47 -4.07
CA LEU A 31 -10.48 -5.02 -4.05
C LEU A 31 -10.52 -4.50 -5.48
N ALA A 32 -11.66 -3.94 -5.86
CA ALA A 32 -11.87 -3.44 -7.21
C ALA A 32 -11.13 -2.13 -7.47
N ALA A 33 -10.66 -1.96 -8.71
CA ALA A 33 -10.05 -0.73 -9.16
C ALA A 33 -11.07 0.41 -9.21
N GLY A 34 -10.64 1.63 -8.86
CA GLY A 34 -11.49 2.81 -8.90
C GLY A 34 -12.60 2.84 -7.85
N ARG A 35 -12.52 1.99 -6.83
CA ARG A 35 -13.48 1.92 -5.72
C ARG A 35 -12.84 2.32 -4.42
N TRP A 36 -13.59 3.00 -3.59
CA TRP A 36 -13.27 3.19 -2.19
C TRP A 36 -13.74 1.98 -1.39
N THR A 37 -12.85 1.39 -0.59
CA THR A 37 -13.16 0.27 0.28
C THR A 37 -12.80 0.60 1.72
N SER A 38 -13.73 0.45 2.66
CA SER A 38 -13.50 0.64 4.07
C SER A 38 -13.50 -0.71 4.81
N ILE A 39 -12.51 -0.93 5.66
CA ILE A 39 -12.42 -2.09 6.55
C ILE A 39 -12.82 -1.66 7.95
N VAL A 40 -13.93 -2.17 8.44
CA VAL A 40 -14.50 -1.84 9.75
C VAL A 40 -14.51 -3.04 10.67
N GLY A 41 -14.44 -2.81 11.98
CA GLY A 41 -14.46 -3.86 12.99
C GLY A 41 -13.87 -3.37 14.33
N PRO A 42 -13.98 -4.15 15.41
CA PRO A 42 -13.47 -3.79 16.71
C PRO A 42 -11.94 -3.65 16.75
N ASN A 43 -11.42 -3.02 17.80
CA ASN A 43 -9.99 -2.98 18.04
C ASN A 43 -9.45 -4.40 18.25
N GLY A 44 -8.27 -4.68 17.70
CA GLY A 44 -7.68 -6.02 17.74
C GLY A 44 -8.20 -7.01 16.70
N ALA A 45 -9.18 -6.65 15.85
CA ALA A 45 -9.70 -7.55 14.81
C ALA A 45 -8.74 -7.82 13.64
N GLY A 46 -7.52 -7.29 13.65
CA GLY A 46 -6.52 -7.52 12.60
C GLY A 46 -6.60 -6.58 11.39
N LYS A 47 -7.41 -5.50 11.44
CA LYS A 47 -7.58 -4.55 10.31
C LYS A 47 -6.25 -3.98 9.81
N SER A 48 -5.43 -3.46 10.71
CA SER A 48 -4.12 -2.90 10.38
C SER A 48 -3.14 -3.97 9.87
N THR A 49 -3.24 -5.19 10.40
CA THR A 49 -2.46 -6.34 9.93
C THR A 49 -2.86 -6.70 8.50
N LEU A 50 -4.15 -6.76 8.21
CA LEU A 50 -4.66 -7.03 6.87
C LEU A 50 -4.16 -5.96 5.87
N LEU A 51 -4.29 -4.68 6.20
CA LEU A 51 -3.80 -3.60 5.36
C LEU A 51 -2.29 -3.71 5.10
N LYS A 52 -1.48 -4.01 6.14
CA LYS A 52 -0.03 -4.21 5.98
C LYS A 52 0.31 -5.40 5.10
N VAL A 53 -0.45 -6.49 5.19
CA VAL A 53 -0.27 -7.66 4.32
C VAL A 53 -0.62 -7.32 2.88
N LEU A 54 -1.74 -6.64 2.64
CA LEU A 54 -2.15 -6.19 1.31
C LEU A 54 -1.15 -5.21 0.68
N ALA A 55 -0.52 -4.36 1.49
CA ALA A 55 0.53 -3.44 1.07
C ALA A 55 1.92 -4.11 0.90
N GLY A 56 2.06 -5.38 1.27
CA GLY A 56 3.35 -6.10 1.22
C GLY A 56 4.35 -5.63 2.27
N LEU A 57 3.87 -5.02 3.36
CA LEU A 57 4.67 -4.59 4.51
C LEU A 57 4.79 -5.69 5.58
N LEU A 58 3.92 -6.69 5.50
CA LEU A 58 3.94 -7.88 6.34
C LEU A 58 3.81 -9.13 5.44
N PRO A 59 4.65 -10.16 5.63
CA PRO A 59 4.56 -11.38 4.84
C PRO A 59 3.32 -12.20 5.21
N VAL A 60 2.80 -12.96 4.24
CA VAL A 60 1.80 -14.00 4.47
C VAL A 60 2.47 -15.29 4.95
N GLN A 61 1.79 -16.05 5.82
CA GLN A 61 2.18 -17.41 6.18
C GLN A 61 1.63 -18.44 5.17
N SER A 62 0.44 -18.17 4.66
CA SER A 62 -0.21 -18.97 3.63
C SER A 62 -1.11 -18.12 2.77
N GLY A 63 -1.51 -18.64 1.62
CA GLY A 63 -2.29 -17.91 0.63
C GLY A 63 -1.44 -16.97 -0.22
N ARG A 64 -2.08 -16.06 -0.92
CA ARG A 64 -1.42 -15.18 -1.88
C ARG A 64 -2.10 -13.82 -1.95
N VAL A 65 -1.29 -12.78 -2.08
CA VAL A 65 -1.78 -11.45 -2.46
C VAL A 65 -1.35 -11.15 -3.89
N THR A 66 -2.26 -10.61 -4.69
CA THR A 66 -1.95 -10.14 -6.05
C THR A 66 -2.21 -8.66 -6.20
N LEU A 67 -1.40 -7.98 -7.00
CA LEU A 67 -1.55 -6.60 -7.41
C LEU A 67 -1.66 -6.58 -8.94
N ASN A 68 -2.78 -6.08 -9.47
CA ASN A 68 -3.07 -6.08 -10.90
C ASN A 68 -2.91 -7.46 -11.55
N GLY A 69 -3.34 -8.52 -10.86
CA GLY A 69 -3.28 -9.92 -11.33
C GLY A 69 -1.92 -10.61 -11.21
N ARG A 70 -0.84 -9.88 -10.82
CA ARG A 70 0.50 -10.44 -10.58
C ARG A 70 0.73 -10.64 -9.09
N ALA A 71 1.34 -11.76 -8.69
CA ALA A 71 1.64 -11.99 -7.27
C ALA A 71 2.51 -10.87 -6.69
N LEU A 72 2.16 -10.41 -5.49
CA LEU A 72 2.77 -9.22 -4.90
C LEU A 72 4.28 -9.37 -4.66
N HIS A 73 4.74 -10.60 -4.34
CA HIS A 73 6.15 -10.90 -4.14
C HIS A 73 6.99 -10.92 -5.42
N ASP A 74 6.34 -11.07 -6.59
CA ASP A 74 7.03 -11.02 -7.89
C ASP A 74 7.31 -9.60 -8.38
N TRP A 75 6.73 -8.60 -7.72
CA TRP A 75 6.99 -7.21 -8.05
C TRP A 75 8.33 -6.76 -7.47
N PRO A 76 9.25 -6.21 -8.30
CA PRO A 76 10.37 -5.46 -7.79
C PRO A 76 9.90 -4.35 -6.85
N ALA A 77 10.57 -4.16 -5.71
CA ALA A 77 10.11 -3.23 -4.67
C ALA A 77 9.82 -1.82 -5.21
N ARG A 78 10.66 -1.33 -6.12
CA ARG A 78 10.50 -0.02 -6.73
C ARG A 78 9.30 0.08 -7.66
N GLU A 79 9.04 -0.94 -8.46
CA GLU A 79 7.87 -1.01 -9.34
C GLU A 79 6.59 -1.09 -8.53
N ARG A 80 6.58 -1.92 -7.48
CA ARG A 80 5.46 -2.02 -6.54
C ARG A 80 5.15 -0.67 -5.89
N ALA A 81 6.17 0.06 -5.43
CA ALA A 81 6.01 1.37 -4.80
C ALA A 81 5.46 2.45 -5.75
N ARG A 82 5.58 2.26 -7.06
CA ARG A 82 4.92 3.12 -8.06
C ARG A 82 3.43 2.82 -8.24
N GLN A 83 2.99 1.63 -7.85
CA GLN A 83 1.61 1.16 -8.00
C GLN A 83 0.81 1.29 -6.72
N MET A 84 1.46 1.41 -5.56
CA MET A 84 0.82 1.35 -4.26
C MET A 84 1.45 2.35 -3.31
N ALA A 85 0.62 3.19 -2.70
CA ALA A 85 1.01 4.09 -1.63
C ALA A 85 0.51 3.56 -0.29
N TRP A 86 1.24 3.84 0.78
CA TRP A 86 0.89 3.52 2.15
C TRP A 86 0.91 4.78 3.00
N LEU A 87 -0.16 4.98 3.77
CA LEU A 87 -0.21 5.98 4.82
C LEU A 87 -0.52 5.28 6.14
N GLY A 88 0.42 5.28 7.05
CA GLY A 88 0.29 4.66 8.37
C GLY A 88 -0.44 5.55 9.36
N GLN A 89 -0.93 4.95 10.45
CA GLN A 89 -1.65 5.65 11.50
C GLN A 89 -0.72 6.49 12.40
N ASN A 90 0.52 6.03 12.61
CA ASN A 90 1.51 6.61 13.53
C ASN A 90 2.84 6.81 12.79
N GLU A 91 2.80 7.43 11.63
CA GLU A 91 4.04 7.90 11.04
C GLU A 91 4.45 9.13 11.86
N ALA A 92 5.44 8.96 12.74
CA ALA A 92 6.10 10.08 13.34
C ALA A 92 6.62 10.94 12.19
N ALA A 93 5.95 12.05 11.92
CA ALA A 93 6.55 13.09 11.11
C ALA A 93 7.88 13.40 11.79
N ALA A 94 8.98 13.29 11.08
CA ALA A 94 10.22 13.87 11.57
C ALA A 94 9.89 15.36 11.78
N ASP A 95 9.99 15.82 13.01
CA ASP A 95 9.54 17.14 13.44
C ASP A 95 10.10 18.30 12.58
N ASP A 96 11.13 17.99 11.77
CA ASP A 96 11.83 18.94 10.90
C ASP A 96 11.43 18.88 9.40
N LEU A 97 10.50 17.99 9.01
CA LEU A 97 10.06 17.89 7.60
C LEU A 97 8.88 18.80 7.30
N THR A 98 8.98 19.55 6.19
CA THR A 98 7.83 20.29 5.66
C THR A 98 6.83 19.35 4.98
N ALA A 99 5.59 19.82 4.78
CA ALA A 99 4.59 19.06 4.02
C ALA A 99 5.08 18.72 2.59
N LEU A 100 5.85 19.62 1.98
CA LEU A 100 6.46 19.37 0.67
C LEU A 100 7.51 18.26 0.74
N ASP A 101 8.36 18.24 1.77
CA ASP A 101 9.34 17.17 1.95
C ASP A 101 8.65 15.81 2.08
N VAL A 102 7.58 15.73 2.88
CA VAL A 102 6.79 14.50 3.04
C VAL A 102 6.16 14.09 1.69
N ALA A 103 5.60 15.02 0.93
CA ALA A 103 5.04 14.73 -0.39
C ALA A 103 6.12 14.23 -1.38
N LEU A 104 7.33 14.79 -1.31
CA LEU A 104 8.47 14.37 -2.13
C LEU A 104 8.95 12.95 -1.80
N LEU A 105 8.77 12.44 -0.57
CA LEU A 105 9.06 11.03 -0.25
C LEU A 105 8.26 10.08 -1.15
N GLY A 106 7.02 10.43 -1.49
CA GLY A 106 6.20 9.67 -2.44
C GLY A 106 6.77 9.60 -3.85
N ARG A 107 7.74 10.47 -4.19
CA ARG A 107 8.41 10.48 -5.49
C ARG A 107 9.66 9.61 -5.55
N LEU A 108 10.18 9.12 -4.40
CA LEU A 108 11.38 8.29 -4.36
C LEU A 108 11.38 7.10 -5.35
N PRO A 109 10.27 6.37 -5.55
CA PRO A 109 10.24 5.29 -6.54
C PRO A 109 10.44 5.76 -7.99
N HIS A 110 10.24 7.03 -8.29
CA HIS A 110 10.34 7.64 -9.61
C HIS A 110 11.72 8.27 -9.88
N GLN A 111 12.49 8.54 -8.82
CA GLN A 111 13.81 9.20 -8.91
C GLN A 111 14.90 8.20 -9.30
N GLY A 112 15.98 8.71 -9.90
CA GLY A 112 17.21 7.95 -10.13
C GLY A 112 17.97 7.66 -8.84
N TRP A 113 18.89 6.70 -8.88
CA TRP A 113 19.76 6.40 -7.76
C TRP A 113 20.64 7.62 -7.43
N LEU A 114 20.57 8.09 -6.18
CA LEU A 114 21.31 9.28 -5.68
C LEU A 114 21.03 10.59 -6.45
N GLN A 115 19.91 10.70 -7.15
CA GLN A 115 19.51 11.95 -7.80
C GLN A 115 18.61 12.77 -6.89
N PRO A 116 18.80 14.09 -6.80
CA PRO A 116 17.88 14.97 -6.11
C PRO A 116 16.52 14.98 -6.83
N PRO A 117 15.44 15.39 -6.15
CA PRO A 117 14.15 15.55 -6.79
C PRO A 117 14.23 16.47 -8.01
N SER A 118 13.66 16.03 -9.12
CA SER A 118 13.57 16.82 -10.35
C SER A 118 12.48 17.90 -10.26
N ALA A 119 12.46 18.84 -11.20
CA ALA A 119 11.38 19.81 -11.32
C ALA A 119 10.00 19.12 -11.52
N ALA A 120 9.97 17.99 -12.22
CA ALA A 120 8.74 17.19 -12.38
C ALA A 120 8.29 16.55 -11.05
N ASP A 121 9.23 16.14 -10.18
CA ASP A 121 8.89 15.60 -8.86
C ASP A 121 8.33 16.69 -7.96
N HIS A 122 8.91 17.88 -7.95
CA HIS A 122 8.38 19.03 -7.23
C HIS A 122 6.98 19.42 -7.71
N ALA A 123 6.78 19.52 -9.03
CA ALA A 123 5.47 19.84 -9.61
C ALA A 123 4.41 18.79 -9.23
N ALA A 124 4.76 17.50 -9.23
CA ALA A 124 3.87 16.43 -8.82
C ALA A 124 3.52 16.48 -7.32
N ALA A 125 4.51 16.76 -6.46
CA ALA A 125 4.31 16.90 -5.02
C ALA A 125 3.43 18.11 -4.68
N GLU A 126 3.69 19.26 -5.30
CA GLU A 126 2.84 20.46 -5.14
C GLU A 126 1.41 20.23 -5.65
N ALA A 127 1.24 19.57 -6.79
CA ALA A 127 -0.09 19.25 -7.31
C ALA A 127 -0.87 18.34 -6.35
N ALA A 128 -0.22 17.37 -5.72
CA ALA A 128 -0.83 16.51 -4.71
C ALA A 128 -1.26 17.31 -3.47
N LEU A 129 -0.38 18.21 -2.97
CA LEU A 129 -0.70 19.06 -1.81
C LEU A 129 -1.86 20.06 -2.06
N ARG A 130 -2.07 20.47 -3.31
CA ARG A 130 -3.21 21.35 -3.65
C ARG A 130 -4.56 20.65 -3.65
N GLN A 131 -4.57 19.31 -3.61
CA GLN A 131 -5.79 18.49 -3.58
C GLN A 131 -6.24 18.11 -2.16
N THR A 132 -5.43 18.42 -1.16
CA THR A 132 -5.70 18.20 0.26
C THR A 132 -6.07 19.49 0.98
#